data_ffbca1c4782cef73fae887fdb10b85e1
#
_entry.id   ffbca1c4782cef73fae887fdb10b85e1
#
_cell.length_a   1.000
_cell.length_b   1.000
_cell.length_c   1.000
_cell.angle_alpha   90.00
_cell.angle_beta   90.00
_cell.angle_gamma   90.00
#
_symmetry.space_group_name_H-M   'P 1'
#
loop_
_entity.id
_entity.type
_entity.pdbx_description
1 polymer ?
#
loop_
_entity_poly.entity_id
_entity_poly.type
_entity_poly.pdbx_seq_one_letter_code
_entity_poly.pdbx_strand_id
1 'polypeptide(L)'
;MKKLFFCAGLVCFANLLHAQTRVLFVGNSYTAVNNLPQLTADCALSIGFAGMPMEVASSTPGGTTFQMHTTNTTSQSLINQGNWDYVVLQEQSQLPSFPDGQVAAECFPFAAQLNDQILAADSCTETVFYMTWGRQNGDASNCVSWPPVCTYEGMDSLLNLRYRQMAIENDAILSPVGALWKYIRTTYPEINLYSTDGSHPSLEGSYAAACSMIAVILRTDPYLITYTSTLDPVVAEKIKLAAQEVVFNNLMEWHVGEYDPAVLVNTASNGLTLQLDNQSVSSWNFTWDFGDGNTSTDFSPQHTYANAGVYSLSYAAINDCGRTSQGYWEIQILENSVSEFEKKYVVRTFENEFVIDFSSLASDLRIFDLNGRLIQMSNKNHSSFCIAKSNSPRIIQFTMNGISHRILLGIE
;
A
#
# COMPACT_ATOMS: atom_id res chain seq x y z
N MET A 1 -8.34 33.30 53.12
CA MET A 1 -7.25 32.69 52.34
C MET A 1 -7.65 31.27 51.95
N LYS A 2 -8.21 31.09 50.78
CA LYS A 2 -8.55 29.76 50.18
C LYS A 2 -7.39 29.38 49.25
N LYS A 3 -6.67 28.32 49.60
CA LYS A 3 -5.63 27.73 48.73
C LYS A 3 -6.32 26.91 47.64
N LEU A 4 -6.21 27.36 46.39
CA LEU A 4 -6.49 26.55 45.19
C LEU A 4 -5.34 25.54 45.03
N PHE A 5 -5.66 24.25 45.10
CA PHE A 5 -4.77 23.18 44.66
C PHE A 5 -5.01 22.98 43.15
N PHE A 6 -4.01 23.37 42.35
CA PHE A 6 -3.94 22.98 40.94
C PHE A 6 -3.42 21.53 40.88
N CYS A 7 -4.28 20.56 40.59
CA CYS A 7 -3.85 19.24 40.16
C CYS A 7 -3.41 19.33 38.71
N ALA A 8 -2.13 19.46 38.44
CA ALA A 8 -1.55 19.25 37.11
C ALA A 8 -1.64 17.75 36.81
N GLY A 9 -2.63 17.34 36.01
CA GLY A 9 -2.68 16.01 35.43
C GLY A 9 -1.48 15.81 34.52
N LEU A 10 -0.51 15.01 34.96
CA LEU A 10 0.61 14.54 34.16
C LEU A 10 0.04 13.55 33.13
N VAL A 11 -0.26 14.01 31.94
CA VAL A 11 -0.53 13.13 30.81
C VAL A 11 0.81 12.44 30.49
N CYS A 12 0.97 11.22 31.00
CA CYS A 12 2.05 10.34 30.61
C CYS A 12 1.80 9.97 29.15
N PHE A 13 2.39 10.68 28.20
CA PHE A 13 2.61 10.15 26.86
C PHE A 13 3.48 8.90 27.05
N ALA A 14 2.86 7.73 27.05
CA ALA A 14 3.58 6.50 26.80
C ALA A 14 4.22 6.70 25.42
N ASN A 15 5.54 6.91 25.37
CA ASN A 15 6.30 6.75 24.16
C ASN A 15 6.05 5.30 23.72
N LEU A 16 5.16 5.10 22.76
CA LEU A 16 5.08 3.86 22.01
C LEU A 16 6.46 3.70 21.38
N LEU A 17 7.29 2.89 22.01
CA LEU A 17 8.50 2.38 21.39
C LEU A 17 8.02 1.68 20.13
N HIS A 18 8.09 2.34 18.99
CA HIS A 18 7.90 1.68 17.71
C HIS A 18 8.99 0.61 17.66
N ALA A 19 8.56 -0.64 17.61
CA ALA A 19 9.48 -1.74 17.40
C ALA A 19 10.21 -1.52 16.06
N GLN A 20 11.48 -1.86 16.04
CA GLN A 20 12.32 -1.82 14.83
C GLN A 20 11.65 -2.63 13.72
N THR A 21 11.45 -2.03 12.54
CA THR A 21 10.89 -2.77 11.38
C THR A 21 11.86 -3.85 10.94
N ARG A 22 11.41 -5.11 10.92
CA ARG A 22 12.20 -6.27 10.58
C ARG A 22 11.77 -6.83 9.23
N VAL A 23 12.71 -6.91 8.28
CA VAL A 23 12.45 -7.31 6.90
C VAL A 23 13.36 -8.44 6.48
N LEU A 24 12.77 -9.58 6.09
CA LEU A 24 13.49 -10.69 5.49
C LEU A 24 13.40 -10.63 3.96
N PHE A 25 14.53 -10.74 3.27
CA PHE A 25 14.58 -10.85 1.81
C PHE A 25 14.89 -12.30 1.41
N VAL A 26 13.99 -12.92 0.66
CA VAL A 26 14.14 -14.27 0.08
C VAL A 26 14.10 -14.15 -1.44
N GLY A 27 15.21 -14.43 -2.09
CA GLY A 27 15.34 -14.23 -3.53
C GLY A 27 16.66 -14.81 -4.07
N ASN A 28 17.19 -14.16 -5.08
CA ASN A 28 18.41 -14.62 -5.72
C ASN A 28 19.37 -13.46 -6.01
N SER A 29 20.19 -13.58 -7.07
CA SER A 29 21.16 -12.54 -7.42
C SER A 29 20.55 -11.16 -7.70
N TYR A 30 19.29 -11.08 -8.13
CA TYR A 30 18.62 -9.78 -8.33
C TYR A 30 18.43 -9.01 -7.03
N THR A 31 18.26 -9.73 -5.92
CA THR A 31 18.21 -9.16 -4.57
C THR A 31 19.60 -9.00 -3.95
N ALA A 32 20.54 -9.93 -4.26
CA ALA A 32 21.89 -9.91 -3.68
C ALA A 32 22.78 -8.81 -4.23
N VAL A 33 22.65 -8.49 -5.54
CA VAL A 33 23.49 -7.50 -6.23
C VAL A 33 23.30 -6.12 -5.59
N ASN A 34 24.41 -5.39 -5.42
CA ASN A 34 24.48 -4.11 -4.72
C ASN A 34 23.96 -4.16 -3.26
N ASN A 35 23.84 -5.37 -2.69
CA ASN A 35 23.34 -5.57 -1.33
C ASN A 35 22.00 -4.83 -1.09
N LEU A 36 21.01 -5.12 -1.93
CA LEU A 36 19.70 -4.44 -1.89
C LEU A 36 19.06 -4.41 -0.50
N PRO A 37 19.12 -5.48 0.34
CA PRO A 37 18.59 -5.41 1.70
C PRO A 37 19.21 -4.28 2.52
N GLN A 38 20.55 -4.18 2.54
CA GLN A 38 21.25 -3.12 3.27
C GLN A 38 21.03 -1.74 2.64
N LEU A 39 21.02 -1.65 1.30
CA LEU A 39 20.70 -0.41 0.58
C LEU A 39 19.31 0.12 0.96
N THR A 40 18.32 -0.78 1.12
CA THR A 40 16.98 -0.42 1.59
C THR A 40 17.01 0.09 3.04
N ALA A 41 17.75 -0.57 3.92
CA ALA A 41 17.92 -0.14 5.31
C ALA A 41 18.62 1.22 5.42
N ASP A 42 19.65 1.48 4.60
CA ASP A 42 20.36 2.76 4.56
C ASP A 42 19.44 3.89 4.06
N CYS A 43 18.60 3.61 3.05
CA CYS A 43 17.57 4.53 2.58
C CYS A 43 16.54 4.83 3.69
N ALA A 44 16.05 3.81 4.39
CA ALA A 44 15.13 3.96 5.52
C ALA A 44 15.70 4.83 6.64
N LEU A 45 16.95 4.55 7.03
CA LEU A 45 17.66 5.32 8.06
C LEU A 45 17.77 6.79 7.68
N SER A 46 17.99 7.10 6.40
CA SER A 46 18.20 8.46 5.90
C SER A 46 16.96 9.35 5.95
N ILE A 47 15.78 8.78 6.06
CA ILE A 47 14.50 9.52 6.16
C ILE A 47 14.29 10.06 7.60
N GLY A 48 15.09 9.59 8.56
CA GLY A 48 14.93 9.95 9.95
C GLY A 48 13.67 9.34 10.60
N PHE A 49 13.21 8.21 10.06
CA PHE A 49 12.02 7.51 10.54
C PHE A 49 12.19 7.12 12.01
N ALA A 50 11.53 7.86 12.89
CA ALA A 50 11.34 7.65 14.33
C ALA A 50 12.53 7.05 15.13
N GLY A 51 13.77 7.18 14.64
CA GLY A 51 14.99 6.77 15.34
C GLY A 51 15.30 5.27 15.35
N MET A 52 14.59 4.46 14.55
CA MET A 52 14.79 3.01 14.52
C MET A 52 15.41 2.56 13.19
N PRO A 53 16.59 1.94 13.19
CA PRO A 53 17.14 1.33 11.99
C PRO A 53 16.25 0.15 11.58
N MET A 54 16.00 -0.02 10.25
CA MET A 54 15.38 -1.22 9.71
C MET A 54 16.37 -2.40 9.90
N GLU A 55 15.90 -3.47 10.55
CA GLU A 55 16.64 -4.72 10.64
C GLU A 55 16.38 -5.56 9.39
N VAL A 56 17.43 -5.95 8.68
CA VAL A 56 17.31 -6.74 7.47
C VAL A 56 18.08 -8.04 7.58
N ALA A 57 17.48 -9.13 7.07
CA ALA A 57 18.16 -10.39 6.83
C ALA A 57 17.86 -10.87 5.41
N SER A 58 18.65 -11.79 4.89
CA SER A 58 18.42 -12.30 3.54
C SER A 58 18.88 -13.73 3.33
N SER A 59 18.18 -14.41 2.41
CA SER A 59 18.60 -15.68 1.79
C SER A 59 18.48 -15.51 0.28
N THR A 60 19.62 -15.27 -0.41
CA THR A 60 19.64 -14.85 -1.82
C THR A 60 20.68 -15.63 -2.65
N PRO A 61 20.67 -16.99 -2.63
CA PRO A 61 21.58 -17.78 -3.48
C PRO A 61 21.31 -17.52 -4.97
N GLY A 62 22.36 -17.45 -5.77
CA GLY A 62 22.23 -17.14 -7.21
C GLY A 62 21.34 -18.14 -7.95
N GLY A 63 20.42 -17.61 -8.78
CA GLY A 63 19.53 -18.40 -9.64
C GLY A 63 18.44 -19.21 -8.94
N THR A 64 18.28 -19.06 -7.62
CA THR A 64 17.29 -19.79 -6.83
C THR A 64 15.87 -19.39 -7.20
N THR A 65 15.00 -20.39 -7.34
CA THR A 65 13.54 -20.24 -7.57
C THR A 65 12.76 -20.32 -6.26
N PHE A 66 11.49 -19.95 -6.26
CA PHE A 66 10.61 -20.18 -5.11
C PHE A 66 10.58 -21.65 -4.71
N GLN A 67 10.47 -22.57 -5.69
CA GLN A 67 10.54 -24.00 -5.43
C GLN A 67 11.80 -24.40 -4.63
N MET A 68 12.96 -23.90 -5.00
CA MET A 68 14.20 -24.17 -4.28
C MET A 68 14.19 -23.57 -2.88
N HIS A 69 13.58 -22.39 -2.68
CA HIS A 69 13.46 -21.77 -1.37
C HIS A 69 12.58 -22.56 -0.40
N THR A 70 11.56 -23.31 -0.89
CA THR A 70 10.71 -24.14 -0.02
C THR A 70 11.47 -25.25 0.70
N THR A 71 12.66 -25.61 0.23
CA THR A 71 13.54 -26.65 0.82
C THR A 71 14.93 -26.14 1.19
N ASN A 72 15.26 -24.90 0.87
CA ASN A 72 16.56 -24.32 1.24
C ASN A 72 16.65 -24.10 2.75
N THR A 73 17.62 -24.72 3.39
CA THR A 73 17.76 -24.72 4.86
C THR A 73 17.92 -23.32 5.45
N THR A 74 18.65 -22.42 4.77
CA THR A 74 18.82 -21.03 5.22
C THR A 74 17.52 -20.25 5.11
N SER A 75 16.83 -20.33 3.97
CA SER A 75 15.53 -19.67 3.77
C SER A 75 14.52 -20.14 4.80
N GLN A 76 14.39 -21.45 4.97
CA GLN A 76 13.46 -22.05 5.91
C GLN A 76 13.80 -21.71 7.38
N SER A 77 15.08 -21.69 7.73
CA SER A 77 15.50 -21.27 9.07
C SER A 77 15.15 -19.82 9.36
N LEU A 78 15.32 -18.92 8.38
CA LEU A 78 14.99 -17.50 8.55
C LEU A 78 13.47 -17.27 8.59
N ILE A 79 12.70 -17.91 7.70
CA ILE A 79 11.23 -17.80 7.71
C ILE A 79 10.67 -18.30 9.04
N ASN A 80 11.14 -19.49 9.51
CA ASN A 80 10.66 -20.10 10.75
C ASN A 80 11.08 -19.36 12.03
N GLN A 81 11.98 -18.37 11.97
CA GLN A 81 12.23 -17.50 13.11
C GLN A 81 10.96 -16.74 13.52
N GLY A 82 10.07 -16.42 12.55
CA GLY A 82 8.96 -15.52 12.76
C GLY A 82 9.41 -14.11 13.19
N ASN A 83 8.49 -13.32 13.71
CA ASN A 83 8.74 -11.93 14.14
C ASN A 83 9.29 -11.01 13.03
N TRP A 84 9.04 -11.32 11.78
CA TRP A 84 9.26 -10.42 10.66
C TRP A 84 8.01 -9.56 10.46
N ASP A 85 8.19 -8.26 10.30
CA ASP A 85 7.07 -7.40 9.87
C ASP A 85 6.76 -7.65 8.40
N TYR A 86 7.83 -7.87 7.59
CA TYR A 86 7.71 -8.13 6.16
C TYR A 86 8.66 -9.23 5.71
N VAL A 87 8.18 -10.07 4.79
CA VAL A 87 9.03 -11.00 4.03
C VAL A 87 8.90 -10.70 2.54
N VAL A 88 10.00 -10.25 1.94
CA VAL A 88 10.10 -9.93 0.52
C VAL A 88 10.46 -11.19 -0.27
N LEU A 89 9.61 -11.58 -1.21
CA LEU A 89 9.78 -12.77 -2.06
C LEU A 89 10.08 -12.36 -3.51
N GLN A 90 11.22 -12.79 -4.04
CA GLN A 90 11.64 -12.55 -5.42
C GLN A 90 11.92 -13.86 -6.13
N GLU A 91 11.14 -14.14 -7.18
CA GLU A 91 11.28 -15.35 -8.01
C GLU A 91 12.45 -15.22 -8.98
N GLN A 92 12.90 -16.36 -9.52
CA GLN A 92 13.92 -16.40 -10.57
C GLN A 92 13.50 -15.49 -11.75
N SER A 93 14.44 -14.73 -12.27
CA SER A 93 14.20 -13.57 -13.16
C SER A 93 13.38 -13.85 -14.43
N GLN A 94 13.39 -15.07 -14.94
CA GLN A 94 12.75 -15.46 -16.19
C GLN A 94 11.44 -16.22 -15.96
N LEU A 95 11.38 -17.03 -14.89
CA LEU A 95 10.32 -18.02 -14.68
C LEU A 95 8.90 -17.41 -14.76
N PRO A 96 8.59 -16.26 -14.14
CA PRO A 96 7.25 -15.70 -14.28
C PRO A 96 6.92 -15.16 -15.68
N SER A 97 7.90 -15.06 -16.59
CA SER A 97 7.66 -14.67 -17.99
C SER A 97 7.47 -15.83 -18.96
N PHE A 98 7.54 -17.08 -18.48
CA PHE A 98 7.39 -18.27 -19.30
C PHE A 98 5.94 -18.61 -19.61
N PRO A 99 5.66 -19.67 -20.45
CA PRO A 99 4.31 -20.07 -20.79
C PRO A 99 3.42 -20.34 -19.56
N ASP A 100 2.11 -20.07 -19.68
CA ASP A 100 1.13 -20.18 -18.60
C ASP A 100 1.18 -21.53 -17.86
N GLY A 101 1.28 -22.63 -18.61
CA GLY A 101 1.35 -23.98 -18.02
C GLY A 101 2.61 -24.21 -17.20
N GLN A 102 3.72 -23.60 -17.59
CA GLN A 102 4.96 -23.69 -16.83
C GLN A 102 4.90 -22.82 -15.56
N VAL A 103 4.42 -21.59 -15.66
CA VAL A 103 4.24 -20.69 -14.51
C VAL A 103 3.27 -21.29 -13.50
N ALA A 104 2.17 -21.87 -13.98
CA ALA A 104 1.18 -22.55 -13.12
C ALA A 104 1.75 -23.79 -12.40
N ALA A 105 2.75 -24.46 -12.97
CA ALA A 105 3.36 -25.64 -12.38
C ALA A 105 4.59 -25.33 -11.53
N GLU A 106 5.40 -24.35 -11.91
CA GLU A 106 6.75 -24.15 -11.36
C GLU A 106 6.90 -22.85 -10.56
N CYS A 107 5.91 -21.93 -10.60
CA CYS A 107 5.98 -20.63 -9.91
C CYS A 107 4.85 -20.47 -8.86
N PHE A 108 3.60 -20.40 -9.29
CA PHE A 108 2.47 -20.07 -8.41
C PHE A 108 2.29 -20.99 -7.20
N PRO A 109 2.41 -22.34 -7.32
CA PRO A 109 2.26 -23.21 -6.16
C PRO A 109 3.30 -22.97 -5.10
N PHE A 110 4.52 -22.57 -5.50
CA PHE A 110 5.62 -22.34 -4.57
C PHE A 110 5.58 -20.90 -3.99
N ALA A 111 5.02 -19.93 -4.73
CA ALA A 111 4.67 -18.62 -4.16
C ALA A 111 3.67 -18.79 -3.02
N ALA A 112 2.58 -19.53 -3.24
CA ALA A 112 1.58 -19.82 -2.22
C ALA A 112 2.17 -20.61 -1.04
N GLN A 113 2.99 -21.65 -1.31
CA GLN A 113 3.63 -22.44 -0.25
C GLN A 113 4.55 -21.60 0.64
N LEU A 114 5.33 -20.66 0.06
CA LEU A 114 6.19 -19.77 0.85
C LEU A 114 5.35 -18.80 1.66
N ASN A 115 4.27 -18.24 1.08
CA ASN A 115 3.34 -17.37 1.80
C ASN A 115 2.70 -18.10 2.98
N ASP A 116 2.21 -19.33 2.78
CA ASP A 116 1.64 -20.16 3.85
C ASP A 116 2.67 -20.44 4.96
N GLN A 117 3.93 -20.70 4.61
CA GLN A 117 5.00 -20.91 5.59
C GLN A 117 5.30 -19.64 6.41
N ILE A 118 5.31 -18.48 5.77
CA ILE A 118 5.48 -17.18 6.43
C ILE A 118 4.36 -16.95 7.44
N LEU A 119 3.11 -17.09 7.01
CA LEU A 119 1.93 -16.87 7.85
C LEU A 119 1.81 -17.93 8.96
N ALA A 120 2.27 -19.15 8.73
CA ALA A 120 2.32 -20.19 9.76
C ALA A 120 3.39 -19.91 10.83
N ALA A 121 4.49 -19.24 10.46
CA ALA A 121 5.54 -18.85 11.41
C ALA A 121 5.11 -17.61 12.23
N ASP A 122 4.45 -16.65 11.59
CA ASP A 122 3.88 -15.48 12.23
C ASP A 122 2.74 -14.92 11.35
N SER A 123 1.51 -15.03 11.81
CA SER A 123 0.31 -14.58 11.08
C SER A 123 0.24 -13.07 10.89
N CYS A 124 1.10 -12.31 11.54
CA CYS A 124 1.17 -10.85 11.44
C CYS A 124 2.21 -10.37 10.42
N THR A 125 3.01 -11.27 9.89
CA THR A 125 3.98 -10.95 8.84
C THR A 125 3.28 -10.66 7.53
N GLU A 126 3.64 -9.55 6.87
CA GLU A 126 3.17 -9.26 5.50
C GLU A 126 4.14 -9.81 4.47
N THR A 127 3.62 -10.58 3.52
CA THR A 127 4.37 -10.99 2.34
C THR A 127 4.39 -9.86 1.31
N VAL A 128 5.57 -9.58 0.75
CA VAL A 128 5.80 -8.59 -0.29
C VAL A 128 6.37 -9.27 -1.51
N PHE A 129 5.62 -9.40 -2.59
CA PHE A 129 6.18 -9.87 -3.85
C PHE A 129 7.00 -8.76 -4.51
N TYR A 130 8.26 -9.05 -4.80
CA TYR A 130 9.18 -8.16 -5.49
C TYR A 130 9.09 -8.37 -7.00
N MET A 131 8.29 -7.56 -7.70
CA MET A 131 8.15 -7.59 -9.16
C MET A 131 9.47 -7.28 -9.82
N THR A 132 10.02 -8.24 -10.54
CA THR A 132 11.21 -8.05 -11.37
C THR A 132 10.85 -7.40 -12.72
N TRP A 133 11.83 -7.20 -13.57
CA TRP A 133 11.77 -6.45 -14.84
C TRP A 133 12.19 -7.32 -16.03
N GLY A 134 11.75 -6.95 -17.22
CA GLY A 134 12.22 -7.55 -18.46
C GLY A 134 13.73 -7.32 -18.69
N ARG A 135 14.43 -8.31 -19.22
CA ARG A 135 15.83 -8.13 -19.65
C ARG A 135 15.93 -7.00 -20.68
N GLN A 136 17.02 -6.28 -20.66
CA GLN A 136 17.22 -5.05 -21.43
C GLN A 136 16.81 -5.16 -22.90
N ASN A 137 17.12 -6.29 -23.53
CA ASN A 137 16.83 -6.59 -24.94
C ASN A 137 15.95 -7.84 -25.10
N GLY A 138 15.19 -8.21 -24.08
CA GLY A 138 14.47 -9.48 -24.01
C GLY A 138 15.36 -10.66 -23.66
N ASP A 139 14.79 -11.87 -23.69
CA ASP A 139 15.48 -13.13 -23.35
C ASP A 139 15.86 -13.89 -24.63
N ALA A 140 17.02 -13.60 -25.19
CA ALA A 140 17.52 -14.24 -26.40
C ALA A 140 17.66 -15.76 -26.28
N SER A 141 17.85 -16.29 -25.08
CA SER A 141 18.03 -17.74 -24.84
C SER A 141 16.72 -18.52 -25.03
N ASN A 142 15.59 -17.93 -24.68
CA ASN A 142 14.28 -18.58 -24.76
C ASN A 142 13.39 -18.04 -25.89
N CYS A 143 13.82 -16.97 -26.55
CA CYS A 143 13.10 -16.27 -27.60
C CYS A 143 12.59 -17.20 -28.74
N VAL A 144 13.40 -18.16 -29.17
CA VAL A 144 13.04 -19.09 -30.26
C VAL A 144 11.89 -20.01 -29.85
N SER A 145 11.90 -20.47 -28.59
CA SER A 145 10.90 -21.39 -28.05
C SER A 145 9.65 -20.67 -27.54
N TRP A 146 9.82 -19.40 -27.10
CA TRP A 146 8.77 -18.58 -26.51
C TRP A 146 8.88 -17.13 -27.01
N PRO A 147 8.34 -16.80 -28.21
CA PRO A 147 8.47 -15.48 -28.82
C PRO A 147 8.06 -14.28 -27.97
N PRO A 148 7.10 -14.34 -27.03
CA PRO A 148 6.76 -13.22 -26.17
C PRO A 148 7.95 -12.63 -25.39
N VAL A 149 8.99 -13.42 -25.09
CA VAL A 149 10.16 -12.90 -24.35
C VAL A 149 11.27 -12.38 -25.26
N CYS A 150 11.07 -12.32 -26.59
CA CYS A 150 12.06 -11.82 -27.53
C CYS A 150 12.38 -10.32 -27.34
N THR A 151 11.49 -9.57 -26.73
CA THR A 151 11.66 -8.13 -26.49
C THR A 151 11.54 -7.82 -25.00
N TYR A 152 12.06 -6.66 -24.61
CA TYR A 152 11.85 -6.13 -23.27
C TYR A 152 10.35 -6.03 -22.94
N GLU A 153 9.57 -5.40 -23.82
CA GLU A 153 8.17 -5.10 -23.60
C GLU A 153 7.35 -6.38 -23.41
N GLY A 154 7.62 -7.42 -24.21
CA GLY A 154 6.92 -8.69 -24.09
C GLY A 154 7.23 -9.43 -22.80
N MET A 155 8.53 -9.51 -22.43
CA MET A 155 8.96 -10.10 -21.20
C MET A 155 8.43 -9.33 -19.97
N ASP A 156 8.57 -8.01 -19.95
CA ASP A 156 8.12 -7.11 -18.89
C ASP A 156 6.60 -7.20 -18.65
N SER A 157 5.83 -7.26 -19.76
CA SER A 157 4.37 -7.39 -19.65
C SER A 157 3.95 -8.71 -18.98
N LEU A 158 4.63 -9.81 -19.27
CA LEU A 158 4.37 -11.12 -18.65
C LEU A 158 4.77 -11.09 -17.16
N LEU A 159 5.93 -10.54 -16.82
CA LEU A 159 6.37 -10.38 -15.43
C LEU A 159 5.36 -9.56 -14.63
N ASN A 160 4.94 -8.40 -15.16
CA ASN A 160 3.95 -7.55 -14.51
C ASN A 160 2.64 -8.30 -14.25
N LEU A 161 2.12 -9.00 -15.27
CA LEU A 161 0.88 -9.79 -15.16
C LEU A 161 1.00 -10.85 -14.05
N ARG A 162 2.09 -11.62 -14.04
CA ARG A 162 2.24 -12.75 -13.12
C ARG A 162 2.50 -12.32 -11.68
N TYR A 163 3.29 -11.27 -11.46
CA TYR A 163 3.51 -10.74 -10.11
C TYR A 163 2.25 -10.12 -9.51
N ARG A 164 1.42 -9.45 -10.32
CA ARG A 164 0.09 -8.99 -9.87
C ARG A 164 -0.82 -10.18 -9.52
N GLN A 165 -0.80 -11.23 -10.32
CA GLN A 165 -1.55 -12.44 -10.02
C GLN A 165 -1.08 -13.09 -8.72
N MET A 166 0.23 -13.23 -8.49
CA MET A 166 0.77 -13.76 -7.23
C MET A 166 0.34 -12.92 -6.02
N ALA A 167 0.39 -11.60 -6.13
CA ALA A 167 -0.03 -10.72 -5.04
C ALA A 167 -1.52 -10.91 -4.70
N ILE A 168 -2.38 -10.92 -5.72
CA ILE A 168 -3.83 -11.11 -5.55
C ILE A 168 -4.16 -12.50 -4.96
N GLU A 169 -3.56 -13.57 -5.50
CA GLU A 169 -3.87 -14.94 -5.07
C GLU A 169 -3.37 -15.28 -3.67
N ASN A 170 -2.44 -14.48 -3.12
CA ASN A 170 -1.84 -14.69 -1.81
C ASN A 170 -2.19 -13.59 -0.80
N ASP A 171 -3.12 -12.71 -1.11
CA ASP A 171 -3.47 -11.54 -0.26
C ASP A 171 -2.23 -10.75 0.19
N ALA A 172 -1.28 -10.53 -0.74
CA ALA A 172 0.04 -10.02 -0.45
C ALA A 172 0.30 -8.65 -1.09
N ILE A 173 1.23 -7.90 -0.52
CA ILE A 173 1.71 -6.63 -1.06
C ILE A 173 2.56 -6.88 -2.30
N LEU A 174 2.52 -5.94 -3.25
CA LEU A 174 3.39 -5.94 -4.43
C LEU A 174 4.34 -4.74 -4.39
N SER A 175 5.66 -5.01 -4.38
CA SER A 175 6.65 -3.98 -4.69
C SER A 175 6.88 -3.93 -6.21
N PRO A 176 6.37 -2.91 -6.92
CA PRO A 176 6.27 -2.91 -8.38
C PRO A 176 7.54 -2.40 -9.07
N VAL A 177 8.69 -2.96 -8.72
CA VAL A 177 9.99 -2.48 -9.24
C VAL A 177 10.07 -2.56 -10.76
N GLY A 178 9.51 -3.62 -11.37
CA GLY A 178 9.45 -3.74 -12.84
C GLY A 178 8.66 -2.59 -13.47
N ALA A 179 7.50 -2.22 -12.91
CA ALA A 179 6.71 -1.08 -13.38
C ALA A 179 7.47 0.25 -13.21
N LEU A 180 8.17 0.43 -12.09
CA LEU A 180 9.04 1.58 -11.85
C LEU A 180 10.19 1.64 -12.87
N TRP A 181 10.83 0.53 -13.14
CA TRP A 181 11.90 0.45 -14.16
C TRP A 181 11.40 0.82 -15.55
N LYS A 182 10.21 0.32 -15.93
CA LYS A 182 9.57 0.69 -17.19
C LYS A 182 9.32 2.19 -17.29
N TYR A 183 8.85 2.81 -16.23
CA TYR A 183 8.65 4.26 -16.19
C TYR A 183 9.97 5.02 -16.32
N ILE A 184 11.02 4.63 -15.59
CA ILE A 184 12.35 5.26 -15.67
C ILE A 184 12.93 5.10 -17.07
N ARG A 185 12.91 3.91 -17.65
CA ARG A 185 13.39 3.67 -19.02
C ARG A 185 12.71 4.55 -20.07
N THR A 186 11.44 4.87 -19.86
CA THR A 186 10.65 5.67 -20.80
C THR A 186 10.86 7.17 -20.58
N THR A 187 10.90 7.60 -19.31
CA THR A 187 10.92 9.01 -18.92
C THR A 187 12.34 9.58 -18.83
N TYR A 188 13.27 8.73 -18.38
CA TYR A 188 14.69 9.07 -18.15
C TYR A 188 15.62 8.06 -18.84
N PRO A 189 15.58 7.96 -20.19
CA PRO A 189 16.32 6.92 -20.93
C PRO A 189 17.84 6.98 -20.78
N GLU A 190 18.37 8.10 -20.28
CA GLU A 190 19.79 8.26 -19.95
C GLU A 190 20.20 7.49 -18.67
N ILE A 191 19.25 7.07 -17.81
CA ILE A 191 19.54 6.29 -16.61
C ILE A 191 19.66 4.82 -16.99
N ASN A 192 20.86 4.27 -16.85
CA ASN A 192 21.07 2.85 -17.10
C ASN A 192 20.75 2.03 -15.86
N LEU A 193 19.67 1.25 -15.93
CA LEU A 193 19.21 0.40 -14.80
C LEU A 193 19.87 -0.98 -14.79
N TYR A 194 20.59 -1.37 -15.84
CA TYR A 194 21.16 -2.70 -16.00
C TYR A 194 22.68 -2.70 -15.82
N SER A 195 23.21 -3.79 -15.30
CA SER A 195 24.63 -4.12 -15.45
C SER A 195 24.95 -4.58 -16.88
N THR A 196 26.21 -4.85 -17.15
CA THR A 196 26.72 -5.13 -18.52
C THR A 196 26.10 -6.38 -19.16
N ASP A 197 25.49 -7.26 -18.38
CA ASP A 197 24.81 -8.46 -18.88
C ASP A 197 23.38 -8.20 -19.38
N GLY A 198 22.85 -6.98 -19.20
CA GLY A 198 21.50 -6.58 -19.59
C GLY A 198 20.39 -7.27 -18.82
N SER A 199 20.72 -7.86 -17.66
CA SER A 199 19.82 -8.66 -16.82
C SER A 199 19.84 -8.20 -15.35
N HIS A 200 21.01 -8.29 -14.69
CA HIS A 200 21.18 -7.85 -13.31
C HIS A 200 21.08 -6.33 -13.17
N PRO A 201 20.70 -5.84 -11.97
CA PRO A 201 20.59 -4.40 -11.77
C PRO A 201 21.97 -3.72 -11.72
N SER A 202 22.07 -2.53 -12.29
CA SER A 202 23.11 -1.56 -11.94
C SER A 202 22.89 -1.04 -10.52
N LEU A 203 23.72 -0.12 -10.04
CA LEU A 203 23.47 0.56 -8.77
C LEU A 203 22.20 1.40 -8.83
N GLU A 204 21.95 2.09 -9.96
CA GLU A 204 20.73 2.86 -10.23
C GLU A 204 19.49 1.97 -10.18
N GLY A 205 19.57 0.78 -10.77
CA GLY A 205 18.50 -0.21 -10.76
C GLY A 205 18.19 -0.72 -9.35
N SER A 206 19.22 -1.04 -8.57
CA SER A 206 19.03 -1.44 -7.17
C SER A 206 18.51 -0.29 -6.29
N TYR A 207 18.95 0.93 -6.55
CA TYR A 207 18.44 2.11 -5.83
C TYR A 207 16.96 2.36 -6.14
N ALA A 208 16.53 2.18 -7.38
CA ALA A 208 15.11 2.23 -7.75
C ALA A 208 14.30 1.15 -6.99
N ALA A 209 14.85 -0.08 -6.88
CA ALA A 209 14.22 -1.12 -6.09
C ALA A 209 14.12 -0.74 -4.60
N ALA A 210 15.18 -0.18 -4.00
CA ALA A 210 15.16 0.30 -2.63
C ALA A 210 14.10 1.40 -2.42
N CYS A 211 13.99 2.37 -3.34
CA CYS A 211 12.95 3.41 -3.30
C CYS A 211 11.53 2.80 -3.35
N SER A 212 11.31 1.77 -4.18
CA SER A 212 10.03 1.04 -4.22
C SER A 212 9.75 0.32 -2.90
N MET A 213 10.76 -0.35 -2.31
CA MET A 213 10.61 -1.01 -1.00
C MET A 213 10.27 -0.02 0.11
N ILE A 214 10.91 1.15 0.14
CA ILE A 214 10.57 2.21 1.10
C ILE A 214 9.11 2.65 0.96
N ALA A 215 8.65 2.86 -0.28
CA ALA A 215 7.27 3.28 -0.51
C ALA A 215 6.25 2.23 -0.03
N VAL A 216 6.49 0.93 -0.27
CA VAL A 216 5.51 -0.12 0.08
C VAL A 216 5.64 -0.60 1.52
N ILE A 217 6.86 -0.72 2.07
CA ILE A 217 7.10 -1.24 3.42
C ILE A 217 6.86 -0.17 4.48
N LEU A 218 7.44 1.02 4.31
CA LEU A 218 7.32 2.12 5.26
C LEU A 218 6.13 3.04 4.95
N ARG A 219 5.46 2.85 3.82
CA ARG A 219 4.37 3.73 3.33
C ARG A 219 4.77 5.20 3.36
N THR A 220 6.04 5.45 3.03
CA THR A 220 6.68 6.76 3.12
C THR A 220 7.12 7.22 1.74
N ASP A 221 6.98 8.53 1.51
CA ASP A 221 7.40 9.14 0.25
C ASP A 221 8.90 8.94 0.01
N PRO A 222 9.32 8.18 -1.03
CA PRO A 222 10.72 7.94 -1.32
C PRO A 222 11.49 9.21 -1.71
N TYR A 223 10.80 10.30 -2.05
CA TYR A 223 11.45 11.60 -2.27
C TYR A 223 12.18 12.12 -1.02
N LEU A 224 11.75 11.72 0.17
CA LEU A 224 12.36 12.08 1.45
C LEU A 224 13.70 11.39 1.72
N ILE A 225 14.09 10.38 0.93
CA ILE A 225 15.38 9.70 1.07
C ILE A 225 16.51 10.68 0.81
N THR A 226 17.41 10.84 1.78
CA THR A 226 18.61 11.70 1.64
C THR A 226 19.87 10.91 1.31
N TYR A 227 19.89 9.60 1.56
CA TYR A 227 20.97 8.70 1.19
C TYR A 227 20.93 8.37 -0.30
N THR A 228 22.01 8.63 -1.01
CA THR A 228 22.10 8.39 -2.46
C THR A 228 23.14 7.33 -2.83
N SER A 229 23.74 6.65 -1.81
CA SER A 229 24.90 5.77 -2.03
C SER A 229 26.01 6.53 -2.77
N THR A 230 26.50 5.99 -3.88
CA THR A 230 27.52 6.63 -4.74
C THR A 230 26.93 7.15 -6.05
N LEU A 231 25.61 7.26 -6.15
CA LEU A 231 24.92 7.79 -7.33
C LEU A 231 25.14 9.29 -7.49
N ASP A 232 25.11 9.74 -8.73
CA ASP A 232 24.96 11.16 -9.01
C ASP A 232 23.67 11.68 -8.37
N PRO A 233 23.71 12.79 -7.60
CA PRO A 233 22.53 13.29 -6.90
C PRO A 233 21.35 13.61 -7.82
N VAL A 234 21.59 14.05 -9.06
CA VAL A 234 20.53 14.33 -10.04
C VAL A 234 19.87 13.04 -10.53
N VAL A 235 20.65 11.98 -10.72
CA VAL A 235 20.14 10.64 -11.07
C VAL A 235 19.31 10.08 -9.91
N ALA A 236 19.82 10.15 -8.69
CA ALA A 236 19.10 9.69 -7.51
C ALA A 236 17.78 10.45 -7.32
N GLU A 237 17.74 11.76 -7.53
CA GLU A 237 16.53 12.57 -7.45
C GLU A 237 15.49 12.13 -8.50
N LYS A 238 15.88 11.91 -9.76
CA LYS A 238 14.98 11.40 -10.80
C LYS A 238 14.39 10.04 -10.45
N ILE A 239 15.19 9.14 -9.89
CA ILE A 239 14.72 7.81 -9.44
C ILE A 239 13.70 7.95 -8.30
N LYS A 240 13.97 8.82 -7.32
CA LYS A 240 13.04 9.06 -6.20
C LYS A 240 11.71 9.66 -6.69
N LEU A 241 11.74 10.63 -7.60
CA LEU A 241 10.53 11.20 -8.22
C LEU A 241 9.74 10.14 -8.99
N ALA A 242 10.43 9.27 -9.75
CA ALA A 242 9.77 8.16 -10.42
C ALA A 242 9.12 7.17 -9.44
N ALA A 243 9.79 6.85 -8.33
CA ALA A 243 9.24 5.97 -7.30
C ALA A 243 8.05 6.63 -6.57
N GLN A 244 8.09 7.93 -6.33
CA GLN A 244 6.94 8.68 -5.81
C GLN A 244 5.74 8.57 -6.77
N GLU A 245 5.96 8.83 -8.06
CA GLU A 245 4.91 8.84 -9.08
C GLU A 245 4.30 7.45 -9.31
N VAL A 246 5.14 6.42 -9.46
CA VAL A 246 4.67 5.08 -9.82
C VAL A 246 4.20 4.27 -8.61
N VAL A 247 4.87 4.42 -7.46
CA VAL A 247 4.66 3.55 -6.31
C VAL A 247 3.88 4.27 -5.22
N PHE A 248 4.45 5.35 -4.67
CA PHE A 248 3.89 6.00 -3.49
C PHE A 248 2.53 6.66 -3.73
N ASN A 249 2.35 7.30 -4.87
CA ASN A 249 1.07 7.90 -5.24
C ASN A 249 -0.02 6.87 -5.60
N ASN A 250 0.33 5.57 -5.66
CA ASN A 250 -0.56 4.50 -6.10
C ASN A 250 -0.54 3.28 -5.16
N LEU A 251 -0.28 3.45 -3.86
CA LEU A 251 -0.10 2.36 -2.90
C LEU A 251 -1.21 1.30 -2.95
N MET A 252 -2.46 1.70 -3.11
CA MET A 252 -3.60 0.78 -3.22
C MET A 252 -3.58 -0.07 -4.51
N GLU A 253 -2.98 0.43 -5.60
CA GLU A 253 -2.79 -0.37 -6.83
C GLU A 253 -1.83 -1.55 -6.57
N TRP A 254 -0.97 -1.39 -5.58
CA TRP A 254 0.06 -2.35 -5.19
C TRP A 254 -0.34 -3.15 -3.93
N HIS A 255 -1.62 -3.15 -3.56
CA HIS A 255 -2.20 -3.82 -2.38
C HIS A 255 -1.66 -3.33 -1.04
N VAL A 256 -1.02 -2.17 -0.99
CA VAL A 256 -0.49 -1.58 0.24
C VAL A 256 -1.61 -0.86 0.98
N GLY A 257 -1.93 -1.31 2.20
CA GLY A 257 -3.01 -0.76 3.01
C GLY A 257 -4.42 -1.18 2.59
N GLU A 258 -4.54 -2.21 1.76
CA GLU A 258 -5.83 -2.73 1.29
C GLU A 258 -6.73 -3.16 2.46
N TYR A 259 -6.13 -3.70 3.51
CA TYR A 259 -6.82 -4.16 4.72
C TYR A 259 -6.77 -3.17 5.88
N ASP A 260 -6.33 -1.93 5.65
CA ASP A 260 -6.38 -0.88 6.67
C ASP A 260 -7.82 -0.47 6.97
N PRO A 261 -8.12 0.05 8.17
CA PRO A 261 -9.46 0.45 8.54
C PRO A 261 -10.07 1.42 7.53
N ALA A 262 -11.13 1.00 6.88
CA ALA A 262 -11.97 1.86 6.05
C ALA A 262 -13.11 2.42 6.89
N VAL A 263 -12.85 3.44 7.69
CA VAL A 263 -13.88 4.11 8.48
C VAL A 263 -14.66 5.06 7.59
N LEU A 264 -15.90 4.69 7.28
CA LEU A 264 -16.89 5.59 6.71
C LEU A 264 -17.63 6.25 7.86
N VAL A 265 -17.34 7.52 8.11
CA VAL A 265 -18.13 8.31 9.06
C VAL A 265 -19.39 8.77 8.35
N ASN A 266 -20.43 7.94 8.36
CA ASN A 266 -21.76 8.36 7.99
C ASN A 266 -22.39 9.06 9.21
N THR A 267 -22.24 10.37 9.31
CA THR A 267 -22.83 11.15 10.38
C THR A 267 -24.31 11.34 10.10
N ALA A 268 -25.15 10.41 10.52
CA ALA A 268 -26.57 10.72 10.66
C ALA A 268 -26.76 11.39 12.04
N SER A 269 -26.83 12.73 12.07
CA SER A 269 -27.21 13.41 13.30
C SER A 269 -28.73 13.64 13.31
N ASN A 270 -29.40 13.10 14.32
CA ASN A 270 -30.80 13.44 14.62
C ASN A 270 -30.78 14.37 15.84
N GLY A 271 -30.72 15.68 15.58
CA GLY A 271 -30.50 16.66 16.63
C GLY A 271 -29.08 16.55 17.22
N LEU A 272 -28.97 16.41 18.54
CA LEU A 272 -27.70 16.32 19.24
C LEU A 272 -27.04 14.91 19.20
N THR A 273 -27.68 13.94 18.55
CA THR A 273 -27.19 12.55 18.51
C THR A 273 -26.46 12.25 17.20
N LEU A 274 -25.22 11.81 17.33
CA LEU A 274 -24.36 11.30 16.27
C LEU A 274 -24.44 9.78 16.19
N GLN A 275 -24.67 9.22 15.02
CA GLN A 275 -24.52 7.79 14.74
C GLN A 275 -23.32 7.60 13.82
N LEU A 276 -22.38 6.73 14.21
CA LEU A 276 -21.26 6.31 13.39
C LEU A 276 -21.56 4.95 12.76
N ASP A 277 -21.25 4.80 11.49
CA ASP A 277 -21.31 3.52 10.76
C ASP A 277 -19.88 3.15 10.33
N ASN A 278 -19.28 2.22 11.07
CA ASN A 278 -17.95 1.72 10.78
C ASN A 278 -18.05 0.53 9.83
N GLN A 279 -17.57 0.71 8.61
CA GLN A 279 -17.57 -0.32 7.54
C GLN A 279 -16.20 -0.95 7.34
N SER A 280 -15.33 -0.93 8.35
CA SER A 280 -14.04 -1.59 8.29
C SER A 280 -14.21 -3.10 8.08
N VAL A 281 -13.47 -3.66 7.12
CA VAL A 281 -13.59 -5.07 6.74
C VAL A 281 -12.68 -6.00 7.55
N SER A 282 -11.79 -5.45 8.39
CA SER A 282 -10.83 -6.21 9.20
C SER A 282 -11.15 -6.17 10.69
N SER A 283 -10.60 -7.12 11.44
CA SER A 283 -10.74 -7.20 12.91
C SER A 283 -9.90 -6.12 13.58
N TRP A 284 -10.44 -4.91 13.66
CA TRP A 284 -9.81 -3.79 14.34
C TRP A 284 -10.57 -3.44 15.62
N ASN A 285 -9.83 -3.14 16.67
CA ASN A 285 -10.34 -2.60 17.92
C ASN A 285 -10.29 -1.09 17.86
N PHE A 286 -11.42 -0.41 18.03
CA PHE A 286 -11.54 1.03 17.94
C PHE A 286 -11.64 1.68 19.30
N THR A 287 -11.06 2.88 19.43
CA THR A 287 -11.33 3.83 20.49
C THR A 287 -11.73 5.15 19.83
N TRP A 288 -12.95 5.57 20.05
CA TRP A 288 -13.50 6.83 19.55
C TRP A 288 -13.39 7.91 20.59
N ASP A 289 -13.05 9.13 20.20
CA ASP A 289 -13.12 10.35 21.00
C ASP A 289 -14.07 11.33 20.28
N PHE A 290 -15.14 11.70 20.95
CA PHE A 290 -16.18 12.55 20.37
C PHE A 290 -15.85 14.07 20.46
N GLY A 291 -14.72 14.43 21.07
CA GLY A 291 -14.26 15.82 21.20
C GLY A 291 -15.00 16.63 22.27
N ASP A 292 -15.84 16.00 23.07
CA ASP A 292 -16.53 16.59 24.23
C ASP A 292 -16.11 16.01 25.58
N GLY A 293 -15.05 15.16 25.56
CA GLY A 293 -14.52 14.43 26.71
C GLY A 293 -15.11 13.04 26.89
N ASN A 294 -16.04 12.62 26.03
CA ASN A 294 -16.60 11.27 26.02
C ASN A 294 -15.90 10.42 24.98
N THR A 295 -15.80 9.11 25.25
CA THR A 295 -15.16 8.11 24.37
C THR A 295 -16.06 6.87 24.25
N SER A 296 -15.83 6.05 23.19
CA SER A 296 -16.44 4.73 23.04
C SER A 296 -15.45 3.73 22.47
N THR A 297 -15.65 2.45 22.76
CA THR A 297 -14.94 1.32 22.13
C THR A 297 -15.86 0.46 21.27
N ASP A 298 -17.11 0.86 21.10
CA ASP A 298 -18.04 0.17 20.22
C ASP A 298 -17.60 0.26 18.78
N PHE A 299 -17.86 -0.78 17.98
CA PHE A 299 -17.47 -0.80 16.57
C PHE A 299 -18.15 0.32 15.77
N SER A 300 -19.46 0.51 15.97
CA SER A 300 -20.27 1.57 15.33
C SER A 300 -21.04 2.34 16.41
N PRO A 301 -20.40 3.27 17.14
CA PRO A 301 -21.00 3.89 18.30
C PRO A 301 -22.08 4.92 17.95
N GLN A 302 -23.00 5.11 18.89
CA GLN A 302 -23.90 6.25 18.94
C GLN A 302 -23.49 7.16 20.10
N HIS A 303 -23.46 8.47 19.87
CA HIS A 303 -23.16 9.47 20.90
C HIS A 303 -24.12 10.64 20.87
N THR A 304 -24.54 11.13 22.05
CA THR A 304 -25.42 12.30 22.18
C THR A 304 -24.66 13.42 22.88
N TYR A 305 -24.45 14.52 22.16
CA TYR A 305 -23.82 15.72 22.67
C TYR A 305 -24.74 16.50 23.60
N ALA A 306 -24.17 17.15 24.62
CA ALA A 306 -24.94 17.97 25.54
C ALA A 306 -25.43 19.28 24.90
N ASN A 307 -24.71 19.81 23.92
CA ASN A 307 -25.02 21.08 23.23
C ASN A 307 -24.70 20.96 21.74
N ALA A 308 -25.34 21.83 20.95
CA ALA A 308 -24.92 22.08 19.60
C ALA A 308 -23.52 22.73 19.57
N GLY A 309 -22.74 22.42 18.55
CA GLY A 309 -21.38 22.96 18.41
C GLY A 309 -20.57 22.27 17.33
N VAL A 310 -19.31 22.69 17.19
CA VAL A 310 -18.32 22.01 16.36
C VAL A 310 -17.45 21.16 17.28
N TYR A 311 -17.33 19.88 16.97
CA TYR A 311 -16.58 18.91 17.75
C TYR A 311 -15.51 18.24 16.90
N SER A 312 -14.39 17.91 17.54
CA SER A 312 -13.29 17.18 16.93
C SER A 312 -13.50 15.67 17.19
N LEU A 313 -14.14 14.99 16.23
CA LEU A 313 -14.28 13.54 16.27
C LEU A 313 -12.99 12.88 15.82
N SER A 314 -12.50 11.90 16.57
CA SER A 314 -11.36 11.10 16.16
C SER A 314 -11.52 9.63 16.52
N TYR A 315 -10.74 8.77 15.88
CA TYR A 315 -10.57 7.39 16.32
C TYR A 315 -9.08 7.01 16.34
N ALA A 316 -8.76 6.09 17.24
CA ALA A 316 -7.57 5.25 17.17
C ALA A 316 -8.03 3.80 17.01
N ALA A 317 -7.43 3.07 16.08
CA ALA A 317 -7.70 1.66 15.86
C ALA A 317 -6.42 0.85 15.93
N ILE A 318 -6.51 -0.36 16.48
CA ILE A 318 -5.43 -1.33 16.58
C ILE A 318 -5.95 -2.71 16.21
N ASN A 319 -5.22 -3.45 15.38
CA ASN A 319 -5.54 -4.84 15.07
C ASN A 319 -4.77 -5.82 15.98
N ASP A 320 -5.07 -7.12 15.85
CA ASP A 320 -4.44 -8.16 16.66
C ASP A 320 -2.92 -8.26 16.42
N CYS A 321 -2.44 -7.72 15.30
CA CYS A 321 -1.02 -7.62 14.96
C CYS A 321 -0.34 -6.35 15.48
N GLY A 322 -1.05 -5.55 16.28
CA GLY A 322 -0.51 -4.32 16.86
C GLY A 322 -0.39 -3.16 15.85
N ARG A 323 -0.88 -3.32 14.61
CA ARG A 323 -0.94 -2.23 13.64
C ARG A 323 -1.93 -1.19 14.10
N THR A 324 -1.59 0.07 13.93
CA THR A 324 -2.43 1.18 14.35
C THR A 324 -2.89 2.00 13.15
N SER A 325 -4.11 2.51 13.23
CA SER A 325 -4.67 3.50 12.31
C SER A 325 -5.37 4.57 13.11
N GLN A 326 -5.44 5.77 12.57
CA GLN A 326 -6.13 6.88 13.21
C GLN A 326 -6.80 7.78 12.17
N GLY A 327 -7.90 8.40 12.55
CA GLY A 327 -8.61 9.37 11.72
C GLY A 327 -9.16 10.50 12.57
N TYR A 328 -9.38 11.64 11.91
CA TYR A 328 -9.83 12.86 12.54
C TYR A 328 -10.80 13.61 11.63
N TRP A 329 -11.89 14.14 12.21
CA TRP A 329 -12.87 14.95 11.51
C TRP A 329 -13.38 16.10 12.40
N GLU A 330 -13.66 17.27 11.82
CA GLU A 330 -14.50 18.26 12.44
C GLU A 330 -15.95 18.01 12.04
N ILE A 331 -16.83 17.88 13.03
CA ILE A 331 -18.26 17.63 12.83
C ILE A 331 -19.08 18.75 13.45
N GLN A 332 -20.16 19.16 12.79
CA GLN A 332 -21.09 20.15 13.30
C GLN A 332 -22.37 19.47 13.83
N ILE A 333 -22.66 19.67 15.10
CA ILE A 333 -23.86 19.19 15.78
C ILE A 333 -24.84 20.35 15.97
N LEU A 334 -26.11 20.16 15.57
CA LEU A 334 -27.15 21.20 15.58
C LEU A 334 -28.34 20.76 16.44
N GLU A 335 -28.96 21.68 17.22
CA GLU A 335 -30.08 21.37 18.13
C GLU A 335 -31.37 20.94 17.43
N ASN A 336 -31.63 21.43 16.21
CA ASN A 336 -32.88 21.21 15.48
C ASN A 336 -32.59 20.96 14.00
N SER A 337 -32.04 19.80 13.68
CA SER A 337 -31.97 19.45 12.28
C SER A 337 -32.75 18.16 12.01
N VAL A 338 -33.93 18.32 11.37
CA VAL A 338 -34.08 17.57 10.11
C VAL A 338 -32.98 18.09 9.24
N SER A 339 -31.78 17.57 9.36
CA SER A 339 -30.70 17.93 8.44
C SER A 339 -31.01 17.25 7.11
N GLU A 340 -31.65 17.98 6.20
CA GLU A 340 -31.10 17.92 4.85
C GLU A 340 -29.65 18.41 5.00
N PHE A 341 -28.72 17.48 5.17
CA PHE A 341 -27.35 17.73 4.77
C PHE A 341 -27.48 18.33 3.38
N GLU A 342 -26.96 19.54 3.16
CA GLU A 342 -26.66 19.96 1.79
C GLU A 342 -25.80 18.85 1.22
N LYS A 343 -26.46 17.93 0.48
CA LYS A 343 -25.73 16.86 -0.20
C LYS A 343 -24.76 17.58 -1.11
N LYS A 344 -23.51 17.63 -0.71
CA LYS A 344 -22.44 18.24 -1.51
C LYS A 344 -22.29 17.54 -2.86
N TYR A 345 -23.05 16.47 -3.05
CA TYR A 345 -23.18 15.73 -4.31
C TYR A 345 -24.57 15.09 -4.39
N VAL A 346 -25.02 14.84 -5.62
CA VAL A 346 -26.22 14.08 -5.93
C VAL A 346 -25.85 12.91 -6.81
N VAL A 347 -26.27 11.70 -6.44
CA VAL A 347 -26.14 10.52 -7.31
C VAL A 347 -27.45 10.33 -8.06
N ARG A 348 -27.39 10.38 -9.39
CA ARG A 348 -28.51 10.05 -10.26
C ARG A 348 -28.25 8.69 -10.90
N THR A 349 -29.26 7.82 -10.86
CA THR A 349 -29.21 6.49 -11.44
C THR A 349 -29.91 6.48 -12.79
N PHE A 350 -29.22 6.03 -13.81
CA PHE A 350 -29.73 5.78 -15.15
C PHE A 350 -29.67 4.28 -15.45
N GLU A 351 -30.22 3.86 -16.59
CA GLU A 351 -30.31 2.43 -16.96
C GLU A 351 -28.94 1.74 -16.96
N ASN A 352 -27.91 2.42 -17.48
CA ASN A 352 -26.58 1.83 -17.68
C ASN A 352 -25.45 2.56 -16.92
N GLU A 353 -25.77 3.61 -16.16
CA GLU A 353 -24.76 4.41 -15.48
C GLU A 353 -25.28 5.09 -14.22
N PHE A 354 -24.35 5.45 -13.34
CA PHE A 354 -24.55 6.41 -12.27
C PHE A 354 -23.89 7.73 -12.66
N VAL A 355 -24.57 8.83 -12.40
CA VAL A 355 -24.01 10.17 -12.56
C VAL A 355 -23.93 10.81 -11.18
N ILE A 356 -22.74 11.26 -10.80
CA ILE A 356 -22.50 11.99 -9.54
C ILE A 356 -22.30 13.45 -9.92
N ASP A 357 -23.23 14.29 -9.51
CA ASP A 357 -23.11 15.75 -9.64
C ASP A 357 -22.59 16.32 -8.32
N PHE A 358 -21.57 17.15 -8.39
CA PHE A 358 -20.94 17.77 -7.23
C PHE A 358 -21.38 19.23 -7.09
N SER A 359 -21.66 19.68 -5.88
CA SER A 359 -22.00 21.08 -5.60
C SER A 359 -20.81 22.04 -5.74
N SER A 360 -19.58 21.50 -5.71
CA SER A 360 -18.32 22.19 -6.00
C SER A 360 -17.40 21.26 -6.76
N LEU A 361 -16.28 21.74 -7.30
CA LEU A 361 -15.35 20.89 -8.04
C LEU A 361 -14.76 19.79 -7.13
N ALA A 362 -14.90 18.54 -7.56
CA ALA A 362 -14.29 17.37 -6.92
C ALA A 362 -12.99 17.00 -7.64
N SER A 363 -11.95 16.70 -6.87
CA SER A 363 -10.64 16.21 -7.35
C SER A 363 -10.33 14.84 -6.79
N ASP A 364 -9.22 14.24 -7.23
CA ASP A 364 -8.69 12.96 -6.72
C ASP A 364 -9.74 11.85 -6.70
N LEU A 365 -10.54 11.79 -7.76
CA LEU A 365 -11.63 10.82 -7.86
C LEU A 365 -11.07 9.43 -8.13
N ARG A 366 -11.42 8.49 -7.26
CA ARG A 366 -10.99 7.08 -7.32
C ARG A 366 -12.20 6.17 -7.17
N ILE A 367 -12.23 5.10 -7.96
CA ILE A 367 -13.30 4.09 -7.92
C ILE A 367 -12.66 2.77 -7.57
N PHE A 368 -13.21 2.11 -6.55
CA PHE A 368 -12.76 0.81 -6.06
C PHE A 368 -13.87 -0.23 -6.16
N ASP A 369 -13.54 -1.51 -6.26
CA ASP A 369 -14.47 -2.60 -5.95
C ASP A 369 -14.62 -2.77 -4.42
N LEU A 370 -15.47 -3.72 -4.00
CA LEU A 370 -15.69 -3.99 -2.57
C LEU A 370 -14.46 -4.55 -1.85
N ASN A 371 -13.49 -5.09 -2.60
CA ASN A 371 -12.25 -5.61 -2.06
C ASN A 371 -11.16 -4.52 -1.96
N GLY A 372 -11.52 -3.25 -2.22
CA GLY A 372 -10.58 -2.12 -2.18
C GLY A 372 -9.73 -1.95 -3.44
N ARG A 373 -9.91 -2.81 -4.47
CA ARG A 373 -9.13 -2.74 -5.70
C ARG A 373 -9.52 -1.51 -6.51
N LEU A 374 -8.54 -0.67 -6.84
CA LEU A 374 -8.73 0.49 -7.71
C LEU A 374 -9.14 0.05 -9.12
N ILE A 375 -10.30 0.54 -9.58
CA ILE A 375 -10.83 0.26 -10.91
C ILE A 375 -10.56 1.40 -11.86
N GLN A 376 -10.71 2.63 -11.37
CA GLN A 376 -10.59 3.84 -12.17
C GLN A 376 -10.16 5.01 -11.28
N MET A 377 -9.36 5.91 -11.84
CA MET A 377 -9.04 7.19 -11.18
C MET A 377 -9.06 8.36 -12.17
N SER A 378 -9.28 9.56 -11.64
CA SER A 378 -9.15 10.80 -12.37
C SER A 378 -8.58 11.90 -11.46
N ASN A 379 -7.47 12.49 -11.90
CA ASN A 379 -6.82 13.63 -11.22
C ASN A 379 -7.34 14.99 -11.74
N LYS A 380 -8.36 14.99 -12.58
CA LYS A 380 -9.01 16.22 -13.08
C LYS A 380 -10.06 16.69 -12.08
N ASN A 381 -10.35 17.98 -12.10
CA ASN A 381 -11.47 18.53 -11.37
C ASN A 381 -12.80 18.24 -12.11
N HIS A 382 -13.79 17.76 -11.40
CA HIS A 382 -15.08 17.35 -11.93
C HIS A 382 -16.23 18.14 -11.25
N SER A 383 -17.15 18.67 -12.04
CA SER A 383 -18.46 19.14 -11.58
C SER A 383 -19.51 18.04 -11.66
N SER A 384 -19.27 17.04 -12.51
CA SER A 384 -20.07 15.83 -12.65
C SER A 384 -19.18 14.68 -13.12
N PHE A 385 -19.48 13.44 -12.73
CA PHE A 385 -18.74 12.25 -13.12
C PHE A 385 -19.68 11.07 -13.39
N CYS A 386 -19.48 10.40 -14.54
CA CYS A 386 -20.29 9.27 -14.97
C CYS A 386 -19.55 7.96 -14.71
N ILE A 387 -20.25 6.97 -14.17
CA ILE A 387 -19.72 5.64 -13.85
C ILE A 387 -20.65 4.60 -14.44
N ALA A 388 -20.13 3.74 -15.33
CA ALA A 388 -20.91 2.66 -15.89
C ALA A 388 -21.36 1.68 -14.78
N LYS A 389 -22.60 1.24 -14.84
CA LYS A 389 -23.13 0.19 -13.93
C LYS A 389 -22.34 -1.10 -14.11
N SER A 390 -22.21 -1.82 -13.04
CA SER A 390 -21.54 -3.13 -13.01
C SER A 390 -22.32 -4.08 -12.12
N ASN A 391 -22.09 -5.38 -12.30
CA ASN A 391 -22.71 -6.41 -11.49
C ASN A 391 -22.18 -6.51 -10.05
N SER A 392 -21.31 -5.57 -9.66
CA SER A 392 -20.75 -5.52 -8.33
C SER A 392 -20.79 -4.07 -7.80
N PRO A 393 -21.08 -3.85 -6.52
CA PRO A 393 -21.03 -2.53 -5.91
C PRO A 393 -19.65 -1.87 -6.06
N ARG A 394 -19.61 -0.55 -6.04
CA ARG A 394 -18.40 0.26 -6.21
C ARG A 394 -18.27 1.25 -5.07
N ILE A 395 -17.05 1.43 -4.56
CA ILE A 395 -16.70 2.49 -3.62
C ILE A 395 -16.08 3.62 -4.43
N ILE A 396 -16.56 4.84 -4.25
CA ILE A 396 -16.03 6.03 -4.90
C ILE A 396 -15.48 6.95 -3.83
N GLN A 397 -14.22 7.33 -4.00
CA GLN A 397 -13.55 8.30 -3.16
C GLN A 397 -13.22 9.55 -3.99
N PHE A 398 -13.42 10.72 -3.42
CA PHE A 398 -13.08 12.00 -4.05
C PHE A 398 -12.83 13.08 -3.00
N THR A 399 -12.15 14.16 -3.38
CA THR A 399 -11.87 15.31 -2.52
C THR A 399 -12.66 16.51 -2.99
N MET A 400 -13.38 17.17 -2.09
CA MET A 400 -14.06 18.43 -2.33
C MET A 400 -13.71 19.44 -1.24
N ASN A 401 -13.29 20.63 -1.64
CA ASN A 401 -12.88 21.70 -0.71
C ASN A 401 -11.82 21.22 0.32
N GLY A 402 -10.91 20.34 -0.10
CA GLY A 402 -9.87 19.77 0.77
C GLY A 402 -10.34 18.62 1.68
N ILE A 403 -11.61 18.20 1.61
CA ILE A 403 -12.20 17.13 2.40
C ILE A 403 -12.39 15.89 1.52
N SER A 404 -11.90 14.74 1.97
CA SER A 404 -12.11 13.45 1.29
C SER A 404 -13.52 12.92 1.60
N HIS A 405 -14.19 12.45 0.57
CA HIS A 405 -15.53 11.83 0.64
C HIS A 405 -15.45 10.42 0.07
N ARG A 406 -16.25 9.51 0.63
CA ARG A 406 -16.49 8.17 0.07
C ARG A 406 -17.98 7.91 -0.06
N ILE A 407 -18.37 7.24 -1.14
CA ILE A 407 -19.76 6.80 -1.38
C ILE A 407 -19.73 5.35 -1.89
N LEU A 408 -20.72 4.58 -1.46
CA LEU A 408 -20.98 3.23 -1.99
C LEU A 408 -22.10 3.34 -3.02
N LEU A 409 -21.84 2.88 -4.25
CA LEU A 409 -22.86 2.67 -5.28
C LEU A 409 -23.27 1.20 -5.26
N GLY A 410 -24.54 0.95 -4.91
CA GLY A 410 -25.11 -0.41 -4.88
C GLY A 410 -25.36 -0.98 -6.27
N ILE A 411 -25.77 -2.27 -6.28
CA ILE A 411 -26.40 -2.92 -7.43
C ILE A 411 -27.91 -2.64 -7.29
N GLU A 412 -28.53 -2.02 -8.28
CA GLU A 412 -29.98 -2.07 -8.48
C GLU A 412 -30.32 -2.90 -9.71
#